data_d685a34814b9a721a1974828cd4d0e4f
#
_entry.id   d685a34814b9a721a1974828cd4d0e4f
#
_cell.length_a   1.000
_cell.length_b   1.000
_cell.length_c   1.000
_cell.angle_alpha   90.00
_cell.angle_beta   90.00
_cell.angle_gamma   90.00
#
_symmetry.space_group_name_H-M   'P 1'
#
loop_
_entity.id
_entity.type
_entity.pdbx_description
1 polymer ?
#
loop_
_entity_poly.entity_id
_entity_poly.type
_entity_poly.pdbx_seq_one_letter_code
_entity_poly.pdbx_strand_id
1 'polypeptide(L)'
;SSFIRVSGCNLRCWFCDTPYASWHPEGEDRSVEEVVGEVQSHGLNHVVITGGEPMLFSELIPLTQQLHRLGKHITIETAGTLQLPVACDLMSISPKLANSDPSPERAGKWRQRHQRDRFRPDVLLQLLSQYACQLKFVVEAPEDLFDIESFVGRFEFLQAAQIWLMPQGTDAASLEQKEEWLGQECLARGWRLCSRKHIEWYGFQRGV
;
A
#
# COMPACT_ATOMS: atom_id res chain seq x y z
N SER A 1 -11.84 -7.56 -8.85
CA SER A 1 -10.38 -7.72 -9.05
C SER A 1 -9.91 -9.02 -8.45
N SER A 2 -8.94 -9.67 -9.08
CA SER A 2 -8.15 -10.73 -8.45
C SER A 2 -7.08 -10.10 -7.57
N PHE A 3 -6.89 -10.65 -6.36
CA PHE A 3 -5.85 -10.17 -5.44
C PHE A 3 -4.72 -11.19 -5.33
N ILE A 4 -3.49 -10.74 -5.57
CA ILE A 4 -2.26 -11.50 -5.32
C ILE A 4 -1.60 -10.85 -4.10
N ARG A 5 -1.48 -11.62 -3.00
CA ARG A 5 -0.85 -11.13 -1.78
C ARG A 5 0.47 -11.84 -1.54
N VAL A 6 1.58 -11.12 -1.66
CA VAL A 6 2.89 -11.64 -1.32
C VAL A 6 3.14 -11.60 0.17
N SER A 7 3.95 -12.53 0.67
CA SER A 7 4.27 -12.67 2.09
C SER A 7 5.73 -12.33 2.35
N GLY A 8 5.94 -11.24 3.08
CA GLY A 8 7.23 -10.64 3.41
C GLY A 8 7.18 -9.12 3.28
N CYS A 9 7.80 -8.39 4.23
CA CYS A 9 7.86 -6.93 4.22
C CYS A 9 9.19 -6.47 4.80
N ASN A 10 9.76 -5.41 4.25
CA ASN A 10 10.95 -4.76 4.80
C ASN A 10 10.64 -3.76 5.92
N LEU A 11 9.36 -3.48 6.18
CA LEU A 11 8.89 -2.60 7.24
C LEU A 11 8.17 -3.37 8.35
N ARG A 12 7.96 -2.69 9.50
CA ARG A 12 7.24 -3.20 10.68
C ARG A 12 6.34 -2.12 11.25
N CYS A 13 5.31 -1.70 10.47
CA CYS A 13 4.34 -0.71 10.96
C CYS A 13 3.58 -1.27 12.15
N TRP A 14 3.37 -0.46 13.20
CA TRP A 14 2.63 -0.92 14.38
C TRP A 14 1.17 -1.21 14.07
N PHE A 15 0.58 -0.44 13.15
CA PHE A 15 -0.81 -0.54 12.73
C PHE A 15 -1.01 -1.48 11.51
N CYS A 16 -0.05 -2.35 11.20
CA CYS A 16 -0.19 -3.25 10.05
C CYS A 16 -1.42 -4.14 10.22
N ASP A 17 -2.34 -4.06 9.26
CA ASP A 17 -3.57 -4.84 9.22
C ASP A 17 -3.39 -6.24 8.62
N THR A 18 -2.20 -6.51 8.07
CA THR A 18 -1.82 -7.81 7.51
C THR A 18 -0.54 -8.35 8.16
N PRO A 19 -0.51 -8.54 9.49
CA PRO A 19 0.69 -8.99 10.19
C PRO A 19 1.19 -10.34 9.72
N TYR A 20 0.32 -11.18 9.18
CA TYR A 20 0.63 -12.46 8.56
C TYR A 20 1.34 -12.34 7.19
N ALA A 21 1.45 -11.14 6.63
CA ALA A 21 2.26 -10.86 5.44
C ALA A 21 3.50 -10.01 5.76
N SER A 22 3.67 -9.56 7.02
CA SER A 22 4.74 -8.63 7.40
C SER A 22 5.49 -9.04 8.67
N TRP A 23 4.82 -9.07 9.84
CA TRP A 23 5.41 -9.40 11.13
C TRP A 23 5.72 -10.89 11.27
N HIS A 24 4.81 -11.71 10.82
CA HIS A 24 4.85 -13.17 10.86
C HIS A 24 4.47 -13.73 9.50
N PRO A 25 5.37 -13.61 8.49
CA PRO A 25 5.06 -14.03 7.13
C PRO A 25 4.59 -15.48 7.06
N GLU A 26 3.40 -15.67 6.51
CA GLU A 26 2.77 -16.96 6.24
C GLU A 26 2.52 -17.08 4.73
N GLY A 27 2.42 -18.29 4.22
CA GLY A 27 2.10 -18.54 2.82
C GLY A 27 2.81 -19.77 2.28
N GLU A 28 2.58 -20.04 1.02
CA GLU A 28 3.17 -21.14 0.28
C GLU A 28 3.98 -20.58 -0.89
N ASP A 29 5.10 -21.24 -1.20
CA ASP A 29 5.86 -20.93 -2.40
C ASP A 29 5.08 -21.44 -3.62
N ARG A 30 4.87 -20.53 -4.58
CA ARG A 30 4.17 -20.82 -5.85
C ARG A 30 4.95 -20.28 -7.03
N SER A 31 4.94 -21.02 -8.12
CA SER A 31 5.54 -20.54 -9.37
C SER A 31 4.71 -19.40 -9.98
N VAL A 32 5.36 -18.58 -10.79
CA VAL A 32 4.69 -17.50 -11.55
C VAL A 32 3.58 -18.08 -12.43
N GLU A 33 3.82 -19.24 -13.04
CA GLU A 33 2.89 -19.93 -13.93
C GLU A 33 1.62 -20.37 -13.19
N GLU A 34 1.77 -20.91 -11.98
CA GLU A 34 0.62 -21.30 -11.14
C GLU A 34 -0.23 -20.09 -10.75
N VAL A 35 0.41 -18.98 -10.34
CA VAL A 35 -0.30 -17.74 -9.96
C VAL A 35 -1.02 -17.14 -11.18
N VAL A 36 -0.37 -17.09 -12.34
CA VAL A 36 -0.99 -16.61 -13.59
C VAL A 36 -2.17 -17.48 -13.98
N GLY A 37 -2.04 -18.81 -13.92
CA GLY A 37 -3.12 -19.76 -14.22
C GLY A 37 -4.34 -19.55 -13.31
N GLU A 38 -4.13 -19.33 -12.01
CA GLU A 38 -5.20 -19.05 -11.08
C GLU A 38 -5.91 -17.70 -11.39
N VAL A 39 -5.15 -16.64 -11.65
CA VAL A 39 -5.72 -15.34 -12.05
C VAL A 39 -6.56 -15.47 -13.32
N GLN A 40 -6.11 -16.27 -14.28
CA GLN A 40 -6.88 -16.53 -15.52
C GLN A 40 -8.22 -17.26 -15.21
N SER A 41 -8.20 -18.22 -14.30
CA SER A 41 -9.40 -18.98 -13.92
C SER A 41 -10.48 -18.12 -13.29
N HIS A 42 -10.12 -17.01 -12.63
CA HIS A 42 -11.07 -16.05 -12.08
C HIS A 42 -11.86 -15.26 -13.15
N GLY A 43 -11.40 -15.22 -14.39
CA GLY A 43 -12.07 -14.50 -15.48
C GLY A 43 -12.14 -12.97 -15.32
N LEU A 44 -11.39 -12.38 -14.37
CA LEU A 44 -11.43 -10.95 -14.06
C LEU A 44 -10.33 -10.20 -14.81
N ASN A 45 -10.62 -8.97 -15.24
CA ASN A 45 -9.69 -8.15 -16.01
C ASN A 45 -8.73 -7.33 -15.13
N HIS A 46 -9.06 -7.11 -13.86
CA HIS A 46 -8.26 -6.33 -12.93
C HIS A 46 -7.54 -7.23 -11.94
N VAL A 47 -6.24 -6.98 -11.75
CA VAL A 47 -5.38 -7.66 -10.79
C VAL A 47 -4.79 -6.62 -9.85
N VAL A 48 -4.88 -6.86 -8.55
CA VAL A 48 -4.22 -6.07 -7.51
C VAL A 48 -3.13 -6.92 -6.89
N ILE A 49 -1.89 -6.48 -7.01
CA ILE A 49 -0.75 -7.13 -6.37
C ILE A 49 -0.39 -6.32 -5.13
N THR A 50 -0.45 -6.96 -3.99
CA THR A 50 -0.29 -6.36 -2.66
C THR A 50 0.42 -7.33 -1.73
N GLY A 51 0.39 -7.08 -0.43
CA GLY A 51 0.90 -8.04 0.57
C GLY A 51 1.64 -7.34 1.69
N GLY A 52 2.83 -7.85 2.00
CA GLY A 52 3.81 -7.11 2.79
C GLY A 52 4.41 -5.99 1.96
N GLU A 53 5.44 -6.29 1.17
CA GLU A 53 6.00 -5.38 0.17
C GLU A 53 6.30 -6.16 -1.11
N PRO A 54 5.51 -5.98 -2.19
CA PRO A 54 5.69 -6.73 -3.42
C PRO A 54 7.04 -6.54 -4.09
N MET A 55 7.62 -5.34 -3.99
CA MET A 55 8.91 -5.01 -4.60
C MET A 55 10.11 -5.72 -3.96
N LEU A 56 9.90 -6.56 -2.93
CA LEU A 56 10.95 -7.43 -2.37
C LEU A 56 11.30 -8.61 -3.28
N PHE A 57 10.40 -9.00 -4.18
CA PHE A 57 10.48 -10.26 -4.91
C PHE A 57 10.74 -10.00 -6.40
N SER A 58 11.87 -10.47 -6.90
CA SER A 58 12.24 -10.33 -8.33
C SER A 58 11.26 -11.02 -9.28
N GLU A 59 10.56 -12.05 -8.80
CA GLU A 59 9.53 -12.82 -9.50
C GLU A 59 8.32 -11.95 -9.88
N LEU A 60 8.18 -10.78 -9.22
CA LEU A 60 7.17 -9.78 -9.59
C LEU A 60 7.36 -9.29 -11.03
N ILE A 61 8.60 -9.25 -11.53
CA ILE A 61 8.90 -8.80 -12.90
C ILE A 61 8.26 -9.74 -13.93
N PRO A 62 8.61 -11.04 -13.98
CA PRO A 62 7.99 -11.95 -14.93
C PRO A 62 6.49 -12.13 -14.70
N LEU A 63 6.00 -12.07 -13.44
CA LEU A 63 4.58 -12.15 -13.13
C LEU A 63 3.80 -11.01 -13.81
N THR A 64 4.21 -9.78 -13.58
CA THR A 64 3.52 -8.60 -14.14
C THR A 64 3.61 -8.56 -15.67
N GLN A 65 4.75 -8.98 -16.26
CA GLN A 65 4.89 -9.07 -17.70
C GLN A 65 3.95 -10.12 -18.32
N GLN A 66 3.74 -11.26 -17.66
CA GLN A 66 2.81 -12.29 -18.14
C GLN A 66 1.35 -11.79 -18.03
N LEU A 67 0.97 -11.20 -16.89
CA LEU A 67 -0.37 -10.65 -16.71
C LEU A 67 -0.67 -9.52 -17.70
N HIS A 68 0.30 -8.64 -17.97
CA HIS A 68 0.15 -7.57 -18.97
C HIS A 68 -0.05 -8.13 -20.40
N ARG A 69 0.71 -9.16 -20.79
CA ARG A 69 0.50 -9.84 -22.08
C ARG A 69 -0.89 -10.49 -22.22
N LEU A 70 -1.51 -10.85 -21.10
CA LEU A 70 -2.87 -11.36 -21.05
C LEU A 70 -3.94 -10.24 -21.03
N GLY A 71 -3.54 -8.98 -21.21
CA GLY A 71 -4.44 -7.84 -21.22
C GLY A 71 -5.04 -7.49 -19.87
N LYS A 72 -4.42 -7.91 -18.75
CA LYS A 72 -4.89 -7.56 -17.41
C LYS A 72 -4.48 -6.13 -17.07
N HIS A 73 -5.38 -5.40 -16.44
CA HIS A 73 -5.08 -4.13 -15.77
C HIS A 73 -4.44 -4.43 -14.41
N ILE A 74 -3.22 -3.94 -14.20
CA ILE A 74 -2.41 -4.28 -13.02
C ILE A 74 -2.28 -3.06 -12.11
N THR A 75 -2.75 -3.21 -10.88
CA THR A 75 -2.48 -2.28 -9.79
C THR A 75 -1.47 -2.91 -8.84
N ILE A 76 -0.42 -2.16 -8.46
CA ILE A 76 0.54 -2.61 -7.44
C ILE A 76 0.43 -1.70 -6.23
N GLU A 77 0.17 -2.29 -5.06
CA GLU A 77 0.21 -1.60 -3.77
C GLU A 77 1.58 -1.80 -3.12
N THR A 78 2.34 -0.71 -2.94
CA THR A 78 3.69 -0.70 -2.35
C THR A 78 3.83 0.39 -1.30
N ALA A 79 4.75 0.23 -0.37
CA ALA A 79 5.15 1.31 0.53
C ALA A 79 6.05 2.38 -0.14
N GLY A 80 6.52 2.13 -1.37
CA GLY A 80 7.42 3.03 -2.09
C GLY A 80 8.84 3.06 -1.53
N THR A 81 9.28 1.96 -0.94
CA THR A 81 10.62 1.83 -0.32
C THR A 81 11.62 1.08 -1.19
N LEU A 82 11.12 0.38 -2.19
CA LEU A 82 11.87 -0.42 -3.16
C LEU A 82 11.29 -0.20 -4.56
N GLN A 83 12.09 -0.50 -5.57
CA GLN A 83 11.69 -0.38 -6.98
C GLN A 83 12.17 -1.60 -7.76
N LEU A 84 11.29 -2.11 -8.62
CA LEU A 84 11.56 -3.11 -9.66
C LEU A 84 10.97 -2.63 -10.99
N PRO A 85 11.54 -3.02 -12.14
CA PRO A 85 11.03 -2.68 -13.47
C PRO A 85 9.83 -3.57 -13.84
N VAL A 86 8.68 -3.29 -13.26
CA VAL A 86 7.44 -4.06 -13.40
C VAL A 86 6.53 -3.49 -14.48
N ALA A 87 5.65 -4.30 -15.06
CA ALA A 87 4.53 -3.83 -15.84
C ALA A 87 3.38 -3.46 -14.89
N CYS A 88 2.94 -2.19 -14.90
CA CYS A 88 1.93 -1.70 -13.96
C CYS A 88 1.15 -0.55 -14.59
N ASP A 89 -0.18 -0.61 -14.50
CA ASP A 89 -1.07 0.44 -15.00
C ASP A 89 -1.37 1.49 -13.93
N LEU A 90 -1.37 1.10 -12.64
CA LEU A 90 -1.52 2.00 -11.50
C LEU A 90 -0.61 1.60 -10.35
N MET A 91 0.33 2.46 -9.99
CA MET A 91 1.15 2.30 -8.79
C MET A 91 0.46 3.00 -7.61
N SER A 92 -0.12 2.22 -6.71
CA SER A 92 -0.74 2.71 -5.46
C SER A 92 0.30 2.72 -4.36
N ILE A 93 0.94 3.86 -4.19
CA ILE A 93 2.01 4.03 -3.20
C ILE A 93 1.40 4.42 -1.86
N SER A 94 1.76 3.69 -0.80
CA SER A 94 1.36 4.01 0.58
C SER A 94 2.58 4.36 1.43
N PRO A 95 3.10 5.59 1.34
CA PRO A 95 4.28 6.00 2.11
C PRO A 95 4.03 5.85 3.61
N LYS A 96 5.05 5.43 4.34
CA LYS A 96 4.95 5.26 5.79
C LYS A 96 5.62 6.43 6.48
N LEU A 97 4.82 7.20 7.21
CA LEU A 97 5.24 8.37 7.99
C LEU A 97 5.71 7.97 9.39
N ALA A 98 6.09 8.96 10.21
CA ALA A 98 6.56 8.73 11.57
C ALA A 98 5.51 8.03 12.45
N ASN A 99 4.22 8.27 12.18
CA ASN A 99 3.10 7.62 12.85
C ASN A 99 3.08 6.08 12.68
N SER A 100 3.83 5.54 11.73
CA SER A 100 3.91 4.08 11.50
C SER A 100 4.96 3.37 12.35
N ASP A 101 5.79 4.11 13.09
CA ASP A 101 6.93 3.56 13.82
C ASP A 101 6.47 2.57 14.90
N PRO A 102 7.02 1.35 14.93
CA PRO A 102 6.70 0.40 15.97
C PRO A 102 7.36 0.77 17.30
N SER A 103 6.79 0.32 18.43
CA SER A 103 7.43 0.50 19.72
C SER A 103 8.73 -0.30 19.84
N PRO A 104 9.71 0.16 20.67
CA PRO A 104 10.95 -0.56 20.89
C PRO A 104 10.75 -1.97 21.41
N GLU A 105 9.75 -2.15 22.31
CA GLU A 105 9.43 -3.41 22.96
C GLU A 105 8.94 -4.45 21.95
N ARG A 106 8.12 -4.02 20.97
CA ARG A 106 7.54 -4.91 19.97
C ARG A 106 8.55 -5.25 18.86
N ALA A 107 9.34 -4.28 18.42
CA ALA A 107 10.15 -4.42 17.22
C ALA A 107 11.64 -4.61 17.46
N GLY A 108 12.17 -4.25 18.64
CA GLY A 108 13.61 -4.34 18.93
C GLY A 108 14.44 -3.65 17.84
N LYS A 109 15.40 -4.39 17.28
CA LYS A 109 16.29 -3.90 16.21
C LYS A 109 15.55 -3.53 14.90
N TRP A 110 14.35 -4.06 14.68
CA TRP A 110 13.55 -3.74 13.51
C TRP A 110 13.04 -2.30 13.50
N ARG A 111 12.89 -1.66 14.67
CA ARG A 111 12.48 -0.27 14.77
C ARG A 111 13.44 0.66 14.03
N GLN A 112 14.74 0.52 14.28
CA GLN A 112 15.76 1.35 13.60
C GLN A 112 15.77 1.12 12.10
N ARG A 113 15.63 -0.14 11.67
CA ARG A 113 15.52 -0.48 10.25
C ARG A 113 14.28 0.14 9.62
N HIS A 114 13.12 0.03 10.29
CA HIS A 114 11.87 0.64 9.83
C HIS A 114 12.02 2.15 9.65
N GLN A 115 12.56 2.85 10.65
CA GLN A 115 12.75 4.31 10.61
C GLN A 115 13.69 4.75 9.48
N ARG A 116 14.76 3.99 9.24
CA ARG A 116 15.69 4.27 8.14
C ARG A 116 15.07 4.03 6.77
N ASP A 117 14.32 2.92 6.62
CA ASP A 117 13.91 2.42 5.31
C ASP A 117 12.51 2.92 4.88
N ARG A 118 11.67 3.45 5.81
CA ARG A 118 10.31 3.87 5.51
C ARG A 118 10.18 5.08 4.57
N PHE A 119 11.22 5.89 4.46
CA PHE A 119 11.25 7.05 3.58
C PHE A 119 12.45 6.99 2.64
N ARG A 120 12.18 6.77 1.36
CA ARG A 120 13.17 6.64 0.29
C ARG A 120 12.79 7.60 -0.85
N PRO A 121 13.19 8.88 -0.75
CA PRO A 121 12.84 9.89 -1.74
C PRO A 121 13.35 9.58 -3.14
N ASP A 122 14.50 8.93 -3.25
CA ASP A 122 15.10 8.45 -4.50
C ASP A 122 14.20 7.41 -5.21
N VAL A 123 13.69 6.44 -4.46
CA VAL A 123 12.76 5.41 -4.97
C VAL A 123 11.41 6.04 -5.35
N LEU A 124 10.89 6.92 -4.48
CA LEU A 124 9.62 7.60 -4.72
C LEU A 124 9.65 8.42 -6.01
N LEU A 125 10.73 9.20 -6.23
CA LEU A 125 10.90 9.96 -7.47
C LEU A 125 10.88 9.06 -8.70
N GLN A 126 11.55 7.91 -8.66
CA GLN A 126 11.54 6.95 -9.76
C GLN A 126 10.15 6.40 -10.03
N LEU A 127 9.43 5.93 -9.00
CA LEU A 127 8.09 5.40 -9.14
C LEU A 127 7.11 6.46 -9.69
N LEU A 128 7.14 7.67 -9.12
CA LEU A 128 6.27 8.78 -9.51
C LEU A 128 6.54 9.29 -10.93
N SER A 129 7.78 9.15 -11.43
CA SER A 129 8.13 9.55 -12.79
C SER A 129 7.85 8.49 -13.86
N GLN A 130 7.82 7.21 -13.47
CA GLN A 130 7.70 6.09 -14.41
C GLN A 130 6.28 5.56 -14.57
N TYR A 131 5.42 5.74 -13.56
CA TYR A 131 4.09 5.13 -13.53
C TYR A 131 2.99 6.16 -13.31
N ALA A 132 1.78 5.84 -13.75
CA ALA A 132 0.59 6.49 -13.23
C ALA A 132 0.45 6.13 -11.74
N CYS A 133 0.42 7.14 -10.87
CA CYS A 133 0.49 6.93 -9.42
C CYS A 133 -0.65 7.58 -8.65
N GLN A 134 -0.99 6.97 -7.53
CA GLN A 134 -1.69 7.59 -6.41
C GLN A 134 -0.88 7.41 -5.12
N LEU A 135 -0.95 8.39 -4.22
CA LEU A 135 -0.34 8.36 -2.90
C LEU A 135 -1.43 8.19 -1.85
N LYS A 136 -1.38 7.11 -1.07
CA LYS A 136 -2.38 6.76 -0.06
C LYS A 136 -1.76 6.77 1.34
N PHE A 137 -2.08 7.77 2.15
CA PHE A 137 -1.56 7.94 3.50
C PHE A 137 -2.51 7.37 4.54
N VAL A 138 -1.98 6.58 5.47
CA VAL A 138 -2.72 6.11 6.65
C VAL A 138 -2.65 7.18 7.71
N VAL A 139 -3.83 7.63 8.17
CA VAL A 139 -3.98 8.73 9.12
C VAL A 139 -4.57 8.21 10.42
N GLU A 140 -3.84 8.40 11.52
CA GLU A 140 -4.28 8.05 12.86
C GLU A 140 -4.94 9.24 13.57
N ALA A 141 -4.31 10.42 13.48
CA ALA A 141 -4.69 11.61 14.18
C ALA A 141 -4.53 12.88 13.30
N PRO A 142 -5.16 14.01 13.66
CA PRO A 142 -5.05 15.27 12.90
C PRO A 142 -3.61 15.76 12.71
N GLU A 143 -2.73 15.47 13.66
CA GLU A 143 -1.32 15.86 13.63
C GLU A 143 -0.57 15.23 12.44
N ASP A 144 -1.01 14.07 11.97
CA ASP A 144 -0.41 13.39 10.82
C ASP A 144 -0.51 14.21 9.52
N LEU A 145 -1.48 15.12 9.44
CA LEU A 145 -1.66 15.99 8.27
C LEU A 145 -0.45 16.90 8.03
N PHE A 146 0.23 17.36 9.07
CA PHE A 146 1.46 18.13 8.95
C PHE A 146 2.57 17.33 8.26
N ASP A 147 2.74 16.08 8.67
CA ASP A 147 3.75 15.19 8.06
C ASP A 147 3.39 14.90 6.60
N ILE A 148 2.11 14.73 6.29
CA ILE A 148 1.62 14.50 4.92
C ILE A 148 1.86 15.73 4.04
N GLU A 149 1.50 16.93 4.50
CA GLU A 149 1.74 18.18 3.77
C GLU A 149 3.24 18.39 3.52
N SER A 150 4.06 18.18 4.55
CA SER A 150 5.52 18.24 4.42
C SER A 150 6.08 17.20 3.45
N PHE A 151 5.49 16.01 3.41
CA PHE A 151 5.87 14.96 2.47
C PHE A 151 5.50 15.34 1.03
N VAL A 152 4.24 15.73 0.80
CA VAL A 152 3.70 16.10 -0.51
C VAL A 152 4.45 17.31 -1.09
N GLY A 153 4.74 18.31 -0.25
CA GLY A 153 5.48 19.52 -0.65
C GLY A 153 6.90 19.27 -1.18
N ARG A 154 7.44 18.07 -1.00
CA ARG A 154 8.74 17.68 -1.60
C ARG A 154 8.63 17.28 -3.08
N PHE A 155 7.42 17.07 -3.58
CA PHE A 155 7.14 16.60 -4.92
C PHE A 155 6.16 17.56 -5.61
N GLU A 156 6.65 18.73 -6.02
CA GLU A 156 5.85 19.85 -6.57
C GLU A 156 4.99 19.49 -7.79
N PHE A 157 5.35 18.40 -8.49
CA PHE A 157 4.60 17.93 -9.66
C PHE A 157 3.37 17.06 -9.31
N LEU A 158 3.17 16.70 -8.04
CA LEU A 158 2.01 15.94 -7.61
C LEU A 158 0.74 16.80 -7.67
N GLN A 159 -0.30 16.22 -8.24
CA GLN A 159 -1.62 16.85 -8.25
C GLN A 159 -2.41 16.45 -6.99
N ALA A 160 -3.20 17.39 -6.46
CA ALA A 160 -4.02 17.14 -5.27
C ALA A 160 -4.92 15.89 -5.43
N ALA A 161 -5.47 15.66 -6.61
CA ALA A 161 -6.31 14.50 -6.91
C ALA A 161 -5.60 13.14 -6.83
N GLN A 162 -4.27 13.11 -6.78
CA GLN A 162 -3.47 11.90 -6.60
C GLN A 162 -3.27 11.54 -5.11
N ILE A 163 -3.60 12.45 -4.20
CA ILE A 163 -3.40 12.27 -2.76
C ILE A 163 -4.67 11.70 -2.14
N TRP A 164 -4.52 10.61 -1.41
CA TRP A 164 -5.60 9.91 -0.73
C TRP A 164 -5.30 9.79 0.76
N LEU A 165 -6.27 10.10 1.61
CA LEU A 165 -6.20 9.87 3.04
C LEU A 165 -7.04 8.67 3.41
N MET A 166 -6.47 7.75 4.16
CA MET A 166 -7.13 6.53 4.64
C MET A 166 -7.11 6.50 6.15
N PRO A 167 -8.27 6.44 6.84
CA PRO A 167 -8.31 6.36 8.29
C PRO A 167 -7.65 5.07 8.77
N GLN A 168 -6.82 5.18 9.80
CA GLN A 168 -6.32 4.02 10.53
C GLN A 168 -7.43 3.46 11.41
N GLY A 169 -7.62 2.15 11.40
CA GLY A 169 -8.61 1.46 12.22
C GLY A 169 -8.95 0.08 11.66
N THR A 170 -9.49 -0.76 12.53
CA THR A 170 -9.92 -2.13 12.19
C THR A 170 -11.36 -2.42 12.60
N ASP A 171 -12.04 -1.45 13.19
CA ASP A 171 -13.46 -1.52 13.56
C ASP A 171 -14.25 -0.39 12.89
N ALA A 172 -15.50 -0.68 12.52
CA ALA A 172 -16.34 0.22 11.74
C ALA A 172 -16.64 1.54 12.48
N ALA A 173 -16.85 1.50 13.79
CA ALA A 173 -17.24 2.70 14.56
C ALA A 173 -16.09 3.73 14.64
N SER A 174 -14.87 3.26 14.90
CA SER A 174 -13.70 4.15 14.91
C SER A 174 -13.37 4.68 13.51
N LEU A 175 -13.58 3.89 12.47
CA LEU A 175 -13.39 4.34 11.09
C LEU A 175 -14.39 5.41 10.69
N GLU A 176 -15.69 5.25 11.02
CA GLU A 176 -16.72 6.24 10.74
C GLU A 176 -16.40 7.61 11.38
N GLN A 177 -16.01 7.61 12.66
CA GLN A 177 -15.61 8.84 13.34
C GLN A 177 -14.41 9.53 12.67
N LYS A 178 -13.41 8.75 12.22
CA LYS A 178 -12.25 9.31 11.52
C LYS A 178 -12.61 9.78 10.11
N GLU A 179 -13.48 9.08 9.40
CA GLU A 179 -13.90 9.46 8.05
C GLU A 179 -14.64 10.79 8.00
N GLU A 180 -15.40 11.13 9.06
CA GLU A 180 -16.13 12.40 9.14
C GLU A 180 -15.19 13.61 9.05
N TRP A 181 -14.19 13.69 9.92
CA TRP A 181 -13.25 14.81 9.90
C TRP A 181 -12.23 14.72 8.75
N LEU A 182 -11.75 13.53 8.39
CA LEU A 182 -10.87 13.35 7.24
C LEU A 182 -11.52 13.76 5.93
N GLY A 183 -12.82 13.52 5.78
CA GLY A 183 -13.57 13.97 4.61
C GLY A 183 -13.55 15.49 4.46
N GLN A 184 -13.69 16.24 5.56
CA GLN A 184 -13.59 17.70 5.56
C GLN A 184 -12.18 18.16 5.19
N GLU A 185 -11.14 17.53 5.75
CA GLU A 185 -9.75 17.84 5.44
C GLU A 185 -9.38 17.54 3.99
N CYS A 186 -9.91 16.44 3.44
CA CYS A 186 -9.75 16.10 2.01
C CYS A 186 -10.39 17.17 1.12
N LEU A 187 -11.62 17.59 1.42
CA LEU A 187 -12.31 18.64 0.64
C LEU A 187 -11.55 19.96 0.67
N ALA A 188 -11.05 20.37 1.83
CA ALA A 188 -10.31 21.62 1.99
C ALA A 188 -9.03 21.67 1.16
N ARG A 189 -8.38 20.50 0.90
CA ARG A 189 -7.10 20.37 0.17
C ARG A 189 -7.25 19.91 -1.27
N GLY A 190 -8.45 19.57 -1.71
CA GLY A 190 -8.67 18.91 -3.00
C GLY A 190 -8.12 17.47 -3.04
N TRP A 191 -7.91 16.85 -1.89
CA TRP A 191 -7.47 15.46 -1.74
C TRP A 191 -8.67 14.51 -1.74
N ARG A 192 -8.42 13.20 -1.68
CA ARG A 192 -9.46 12.18 -1.74
C ARG A 192 -9.48 11.35 -0.45
N LEU A 193 -10.69 10.99 -0.01
CA LEU A 193 -10.88 10.04 1.08
C LEU A 193 -10.87 8.61 0.54
N CYS A 194 -10.12 7.73 1.19
CA CYS A 194 -10.08 6.30 0.92
C CYS A 194 -10.71 5.53 2.08
N SER A 195 -12.01 5.26 2.02
CA SER A 195 -12.68 4.43 3.02
C SER A 195 -12.20 2.98 2.97
N ARG A 196 -12.24 2.31 4.13
CA ARG A 196 -11.86 0.89 4.25
C ARG A 196 -13.08 -0.01 4.03
N LYS A 197 -13.62 0.01 2.81
CA LYS A 197 -14.88 -0.68 2.45
C LYS A 197 -14.90 -2.17 2.78
N HIS A 198 -13.78 -2.87 2.70
CA HIS A 198 -13.72 -4.29 3.08
C HIS A 198 -13.99 -4.50 4.58
N ILE A 199 -13.60 -3.57 5.45
CA ILE A 199 -13.92 -3.63 6.89
C ILE A 199 -15.39 -3.31 7.12
N GLU A 200 -15.93 -2.32 6.41
CA GLU A 200 -17.35 -1.96 6.46
C GLU A 200 -18.24 -3.13 6.04
N TRP A 201 -17.89 -3.85 4.97
CA TRP A 201 -18.71 -4.92 4.40
C TRP A 201 -18.55 -6.28 5.09
N TYR A 202 -17.32 -6.61 5.49
CA TYR A 202 -16.97 -7.96 5.95
C TYR A 202 -16.39 -7.99 7.36
N GLY A 203 -16.21 -6.83 8.00
CA GLY A 203 -15.45 -6.74 9.24
C GLY A 203 -13.95 -6.99 8.99
N PHE A 204 -13.21 -7.16 10.06
CA PHE A 204 -11.78 -7.45 9.98
C PHE A 204 -11.54 -8.95 9.77
N GLN A 205 -11.93 -9.44 8.58
CA GLN A 205 -11.78 -10.85 8.19
C GLN A 205 -10.69 -11.01 7.13
N ARG A 206 -10.02 -12.17 7.16
CA ARG A 206 -8.99 -12.56 6.20
C ARG A 206 -9.63 -13.32 5.04
N GLY A 207 -9.24 -12.98 3.80
CA GLY A 207 -9.60 -13.76 2.60
C GLY A 207 -11.02 -13.52 2.06
N VAL A 208 -11.61 -12.35 2.35
CA VAL A 208 -12.91 -11.91 1.81
C VAL A 208 -12.75 -10.92 0.67
#